data_50f4db8f35aa198ce697d1f6ab0fc5de
#
_entry.id   50f4db8f35aa198ce697d1f6ab0fc5de
#
_cell.length_a   1.000
_cell.length_b   1.000
_cell.length_c   1.000
_cell.angle_alpha   90.00
_cell.angle_beta   90.00
_cell.angle_gamma   90.00
#
_symmetry.space_group_name_H-M   'P 1'
#
loop_
_entity.id
_entity.type
_entity.pdbx_description
1 polymer ?
#
loop_
_entity_poly.entity_id
_entity_poly.type
_entity_poly.pdbx_seq_one_letter_code
_entity_poly.pdbx_strand_id
1 'polypeptide(L)'
;MAGKCLRSSIPVLNRASSSSRFIEFYDYCAEISNKNPTVLYVPGFQGSGHGLKSQALIKHCQAKEIRYVCYDPEATGESKIEDMTSLRFQHWFEDAQTAIKYCKSDKIVMVGSSMGGWISLKMANENPDVICGLVLLAPAVNFLRPKYDHW
;
A
#
# COMPACT_ATOMS: atom_id res chain seq x y z
N MET A 1 -11.98 -8.98 20.87
CA MET A 1 -10.95 -8.01 21.30
C MET A 1 -10.52 -7.23 20.07
N ALA A 2 -10.49 -5.89 20.11
CA ALA A 2 -9.96 -5.10 19.00
C ALA A 2 -8.45 -5.36 18.91
N GLY A 3 -7.98 -5.90 17.80
CA GLY A 3 -6.56 -6.15 17.59
C GLY A 3 -5.78 -4.83 17.67
N LYS A 4 -4.62 -4.88 18.29
CA LYS A 4 -3.72 -3.73 18.45
C LYS A 4 -3.21 -3.31 17.07
N CYS A 5 -3.31 -2.03 16.74
CA CYS A 5 -2.65 -1.45 15.58
C CYS A 5 -1.21 -1.07 15.96
N LEU A 6 -0.23 -1.56 15.21
CA LEU A 6 1.15 -1.08 15.29
C LEU A 6 1.37 -0.07 14.19
N ARG A 7 1.64 1.18 14.55
CA ARG A 7 2.05 2.25 13.62
C ARG A 7 3.56 2.37 13.61
N SER A 8 4.14 2.52 12.43
CA SER A 8 5.57 2.72 12.23
C SER A 8 5.82 3.67 11.07
N SER A 9 6.71 4.63 11.25
CA SER A 9 7.28 5.40 10.14
C SER A 9 8.45 4.61 9.57
N ILE A 10 8.33 4.17 8.31
CA ILE A 10 9.34 3.29 7.69
C ILE A 10 10.06 4.02 6.55
N PRO A 11 11.39 3.85 6.45
CA PRO A 11 12.16 4.44 5.36
C PRO A 11 11.82 3.77 4.04
N VAL A 12 11.60 4.57 2.99
CA VAL A 12 11.37 4.06 1.65
C VAL A 12 12.69 3.57 1.06
N LEU A 13 12.66 2.37 0.52
CA LEU A 13 13.81 1.74 -0.12
C LEU A 13 14.00 2.33 -1.52
N ASN A 14 14.71 3.45 -1.60
CA ASN A 14 15.05 4.06 -2.88
C ASN A 14 16.55 3.85 -3.19
N ARG A 15 16.84 3.25 -4.34
CA ARG A 15 18.22 3.05 -4.82
C ARG A 15 18.82 4.28 -5.51
N ALA A 16 18.02 5.30 -5.84
CA ALA A 16 18.42 6.39 -6.72
C ALA A 16 18.44 7.79 -6.06
N SER A 17 17.87 7.97 -4.86
CA SER A 17 17.76 9.30 -4.22
C SER A 17 18.61 9.41 -2.96
N SER A 18 19.30 10.54 -2.80
CA SER A 18 20.03 10.91 -1.57
C SER A 18 19.12 11.39 -0.43
N SER A 19 17.84 11.60 -0.69
CA SER A 19 16.86 12.01 0.33
C SER A 19 16.18 10.79 0.94
N SER A 20 16.21 10.67 2.28
CA SER A 20 15.45 9.65 2.99
C SER A 20 13.98 10.03 3.02
N ARG A 21 13.15 9.29 2.26
CA ARG A 21 11.69 9.38 2.32
C ARG A 21 11.16 8.39 3.35
N PHE A 22 10.05 8.72 3.98
CA PHE A 22 9.36 7.86 4.94
C PHE A 22 7.89 7.77 4.60
N ILE A 23 7.31 6.58 4.80
CA ILE A 23 5.87 6.35 4.74
C ILE A 23 5.35 5.85 6.08
N GLU A 24 4.14 6.21 6.41
CA GLU A 24 3.46 5.67 7.59
C GLU A 24 2.83 4.33 7.26
N PHE A 25 3.19 3.34 8.06
CA PHE A 25 2.79 1.95 7.91
C PHE A 25 1.98 1.50 9.13
N TYR A 26 0.89 0.81 8.88
CA TYR A 26 -0.04 0.37 9.91
C TYR A 26 -0.28 -1.13 9.78
N ASP A 27 0.01 -1.85 10.84
CA ASP A 27 -0.15 -3.30 10.93
C ASP A 27 -1.20 -3.64 11.98
N TYR A 28 -2.28 -4.22 11.53
CA TYR A 28 -3.36 -4.70 12.38
C TYR A 28 -3.26 -6.20 12.53
N CYS A 29 -3.26 -6.66 13.79
CA CYS A 29 -3.17 -8.08 14.09
C CYS A 29 -1.81 -8.71 13.74
N ALA A 30 -0.70 -7.99 13.98
CA ALA A 30 0.66 -8.49 13.74
C ALA A 30 0.98 -9.82 14.46
N GLU A 31 0.24 -10.16 15.51
CA GLU A 31 0.41 -11.38 16.30
C GLU A 31 -0.39 -12.58 15.75
N ILE A 32 -1.19 -12.38 14.69
CA ILE A 32 -1.95 -13.46 14.09
C ILE A 32 -1.01 -14.40 13.33
N SER A 33 -1.18 -15.68 13.58
CA SER A 33 -0.45 -16.78 12.95
C SER A 33 -0.44 -16.67 11.43
N ASN A 34 0.72 -16.88 10.80
CA ASN A 34 0.98 -16.90 9.34
C ASN A 34 0.22 -17.99 8.55
N LYS A 35 -0.89 -18.52 9.07
CA LYS A 35 -1.70 -19.53 8.37
C LYS A 35 -2.46 -18.95 7.18
N ASN A 36 -2.88 -17.69 7.29
CA ASN A 36 -3.62 -16.97 6.25
C ASN A 36 -2.69 -15.96 5.54
N PRO A 37 -2.94 -15.65 4.26
CA PRO A 37 -2.25 -14.54 3.59
C PRO A 37 -2.49 -13.22 4.34
N THR A 38 -1.48 -12.35 4.34
CA THR A 38 -1.64 -10.97 4.80
C THR A 38 -2.41 -10.17 3.77
N VAL A 39 -3.40 -9.42 4.18
CA VAL A 39 -4.10 -8.46 3.32
C VAL A 39 -3.35 -7.13 3.36
N LEU A 40 -2.82 -6.69 2.21
CA LEU A 40 -2.18 -5.38 2.04
C LEU A 40 -3.08 -4.45 1.22
N TYR A 41 -3.56 -3.37 1.83
CA TYR A 41 -4.36 -2.36 1.14
C TYR A 41 -3.50 -1.27 0.52
N VAL A 42 -3.73 -1.01 -0.76
CA VAL A 42 -3.10 0.06 -1.54
C VAL A 42 -4.13 1.12 -1.88
N PRO A 43 -4.08 2.31 -1.27
CA PRO A 43 -5.06 3.37 -1.51
C PRO A 43 -4.95 3.97 -2.90
N GLY A 44 -6.01 4.66 -3.33
CA GLY A 44 -6.01 5.45 -4.56
C GLY A 44 -5.34 6.81 -4.38
N PHE A 45 -5.37 7.61 -5.45
CA PHE A 45 -4.86 8.98 -5.44
C PHE A 45 -5.51 9.80 -4.33
N GLN A 46 -4.71 10.51 -3.54
CA GLN A 46 -5.12 11.24 -2.33
C GLN A 46 -5.85 10.39 -1.28
N GLY A 47 -5.82 9.07 -1.41
CA GLY A 47 -6.36 8.17 -0.41
C GLY A 47 -5.32 7.88 0.68
N SER A 48 -5.81 7.55 1.87
CA SER A 48 -4.96 7.14 3.00
C SER A 48 -5.21 5.69 3.40
N GLY A 49 -4.30 5.14 4.17
CA GLY A 49 -4.45 3.84 4.81
C GLY A 49 -5.63 3.75 5.79
N HIS A 50 -6.25 4.87 6.16
CA HIS A 50 -7.36 4.94 7.09
C HIS A 50 -8.69 5.44 6.49
N GLY A 51 -8.82 5.53 5.17
CA GLY A 51 -10.07 5.89 4.50
C GLY A 51 -11.19 4.86 4.73
N LEU A 52 -12.42 5.19 4.32
CA LEU A 52 -13.61 4.35 4.55
C LEU A 52 -13.44 2.90 4.07
N LYS A 53 -12.80 2.69 2.91
CA LYS A 53 -12.56 1.35 2.37
C LYS A 53 -11.62 0.55 3.28
N SER A 54 -10.55 1.19 3.74
CA SER A 54 -9.60 0.59 4.68
C SER A 54 -10.28 0.22 6.00
N GLN A 55 -11.11 1.10 6.57
CA GLN A 55 -11.84 0.83 7.80
C GLN A 55 -12.77 -0.40 7.67
N ALA A 56 -13.45 -0.54 6.54
CA ALA A 56 -14.28 -1.72 6.27
C ALA A 56 -13.43 -3.01 6.19
N LEU A 57 -12.27 -2.94 5.54
CA LEU A 57 -11.33 -4.07 5.45
C LEU A 57 -10.74 -4.42 6.81
N ILE A 58 -10.33 -3.43 7.61
CA ILE A 58 -9.84 -3.64 8.98
C ILE A 58 -10.87 -4.43 9.78
N LYS A 59 -12.14 -3.95 9.80
CA LYS A 59 -13.22 -4.60 10.54
C LYS A 59 -13.44 -6.05 10.09
N HIS A 60 -13.43 -6.28 8.77
CA HIS A 60 -13.60 -7.62 8.20
C HIS A 60 -12.43 -8.54 8.56
N CYS A 61 -11.20 -8.09 8.36
CA CYS A 61 -10.01 -8.89 8.63
C CYS A 61 -9.87 -9.21 10.11
N GLN A 62 -10.15 -8.27 11.00
CA GLN A 62 -10.15 -8.50 12.45
C GLN A 62 -11.19 -9.56 12.85
N ALA A 63 -12.41 -9.51 12.29
CA ALA A 63 -13.46 -10.50 12.57
C ALA A 63 -13.11 -11.91 12.06
N LYS A 64 -12.21 -12.04 11.09
CA LYS A 64 -11.75 -13.29 10.48
C LYS A 64 -10.34 -13.70 10.94
N GLU A 65 -9.77 -12.99 11.88
CA GLU A 65 -8.40 -13.23 12.36
C GLU A 65 -7.37 -13.26 11.20
N ILE A 66 -7.55 -12.36 10.23
CA ILE A 66 -6.64 -12.14 9.10
C ILE A 66 -5.79 -10.91 9.40
N ARG A 67 -4.48 -11.02 9.24
CA ARG A 67 -3.57 -9.88 9.34
C ARG A 67 -3.86 -8.89 8.23
N TYR A 68 -4.11 -7.65 8.60
CA TYR A 68 -4.34 -6.54 7.69
C TYR A 68 -3.27 -5.47 7.83
N VAL A 69 -2.76 -5.03 6.71
CA VAL A 69 -1.72 -4.02 6.63
C VAL A 69 -2.17 -2.94 5.65
N CYS A 70 -1.89 -1.70 5.98
CA CYS A 70 -2.04 -0.57 5.08
C CYS A 70 -0.93 0.46 5.32
N TYR A 71 -0.82 1.41 4.42
CA TYR A 71 0.16 2.50 4.53
C TYR A 71 -0.42 3.78 3.92
N ASP A 72 0.16 4.90 4.30
CA ASP A 72 -0.08 6.18 3.65
C ASP A 72 1.03 6.38 2.60
N PRO A 73 0.70 6.38 1.30
CA PRO A 73 1.67 6.73 0.26
C PRO A 73 2.21 8.16 0.46
N GLU A 74 3.38 8.44 -0.10
CA GLU A 74 3.98 9.79 -0.05
C GLU A 74 2.97 10.88 -0.42
N ALA A 75 3.00 11.98 0.31
CA ALA A 75 2.09 13.12 0.18
C ALA A 75 0.62 12.80 0.53
N THR A 76 0.33 11.70 1.21
CA THR A 76 -1.03 11.37 1.66
C THR A 76 -1.06 11.04 3.15
N GLY A 77 -2.23 11.23 3.78
CA GLY A 77 -2.43 10.90 5.18
C GLY A 77 -1.37 11.52 6.09
N GLU A 78 -0.66 10.68 6.82
CA GLU A 78 0.43 11.08 7.72
C GLU A 78 1.82 11.03 7.07
N SER A 79 1.94 10.51 5.83
CA SER A 79 3.18 10.50 5.05
C SER A 79 3.40 11.86 4.40
N LYS A 80 4.11 12.72 5.12
CA LYS A 80 4.36 14.10 4.69
C LYS A 80 5.42 14.18 3.59
N ILE A 81 5.35 15.22 2.81
CA ILE A 81 6.35 15.63 1.83
C ILE A 81 6.67 17.11 2.07
N GLU A 82 7.94 17.47 2.00
CA GLU A 82 8.38 18.85 2.19
C GLU A 82 8.09 19.70 0.95
N ASP A 83 8.28 19.13 -0.24
CA ASP A 83 8.09 19.81 -1.52
C ASP A 83 7.23 18.99 -2.47
N MET A 84 5.99 19.41 -2.67
CA MET A 84 5.03 18.78 -3.59
C MET A 84 5.51 18.74 -5.04
N THR A 85 6.40 19.64 -5.45
CA THR A 85 6.95 19.65 -6.83
C THR A 85 7.92 18.50 -7.08
N SER A 86 8.46 17.90 -6.02
CA SER A 86 9.32 16.73 -6.08
C SER A 86 8.56 15.40 -6.26
N LEU A 87 7.24 15.38 -6.01
CA LEU A 87 6.42 14.17 -6.11
C LEU A 87 6.43 13.61 -7.53
N ARG A 88 6.70 12.32 -7.64
CA ARG A 88 6.70 11.56 -8.90
C ARG A 88 5.82 10.33 -8.76
N PHE A 89 5.18 9.91 -9.84
CA PHE A 89 4.36 8.70 -9.85
C PHE A 89 5.16 7.44 -9.46
N GLN A 90 6.44 7.41 -9.83
CA GLN A 90 7.37 6.35 -9.45
C GLN A 90 7.49 6.18 -7.91
N HIS A 91 7.37 7.26 -7.14
CA HIS A 91 7.47 7.20 -5.69
C HIS A 91 6.40 6.29 -5.07
N TRP A 92 5.18 6.30 -5.60
CA TRP A 92 4.11 5.44 -5.09
C TRP A 92 4.32 3.94 -5.39
N PHE A 93 5.04 3.61 -6.46
CA PHE A 93 5.49 2.23 -6.69
C PHE A 93 6.57 1.83 -5.68
N GLU A 94 7.51 2.72 -5.38
CA GLU A 94 8.56 2.49 -4.37
C GLU A 94 7.96 2.34 -2.97
N ASP A 95 6.95 3.13 -2.64
CA ASP A 95 6.20 3.04 -1.40
C ASP A 95 5.51 1.68 -1.26
N ALA A 96 4.83 1.23 -2.31
CA ALA A 96 4.18 -0.09 -2.34
C ALA A 96 5.19 -1.23 -2.21
N GLN A 97 6.32 -1.15 -2.92
CA GLN A 97 7.40 -2.13 -2.82
C GLN A 97 8.00 -2.17 -1.41
N THR A 98 8.12 -1.00 -0.77
CA THR A 98 8.58 -0.88 0.61
C THR A 98 7.58 -1.53 1.57
N ALA A 99 6.27 -1.25 1.40
CA ALA A 99 5.22 -1.84 2.20
C ALA A 99 5.20 -3.38 2.09
N ILE A 100 5.35 -3.94 0.88
CA ILE A 100 5.46 -5.39 0.65
C ILE A 100 6.61 -5.99 1.46
N LYS A 101 7.80 -5.42 1.36
CA LYS A 101 8.98 -5.89 2.09
C LYS A 101 8.80 -5.78 3.60
N TYR A 102 8.15 -4.70 4.06
CA TYR A 102 7.95 -4.47 5.49
C TYR A 102 6.89 -5.40 6.10
N CYS A 103 5.96 -5.90 5.28
CA CYS A 103 5.01 -6.93 5.71
C CYS A 103 5.68 -8.19 6.25
N LYS A 104 6.89 -8.54 5.77
CA LYS A 104 7.59 -9.78 6.15
C LYS A 104 6.65 -11.00 6.11
N SER A 105 5.87 -11.11 5.04
CA SER A 105 4.90 -12.18 4.84
C SER A 105 5.22 -12.92 3.56
N ASP A 106 5.16 -14.24 3.60
CA ASP A 106 5.42 -15.11 2.44
C ASP A 106 4.24 -15.12 1.45
N LYS A 107 3.05 -14.71 1.91
CA LYS A 107 1.84 -14.67 1.09
C LYS A 107 1.05 -13.39 1.37
N ILE A 108 0.87 -12.59 0.33
CA ILE A 108 0.13 -11.32 0.38
C ILE A 108 -1.01 -11.34 -0.63
N VAL A 109 -2.21 -10.98 -0.17
CA VAL A 109 -3.31 -10.57 -1.04
C VAL A 109 -3.35 -9.05 -1.06
N MET A 110 -3.11 -8.44 -2.22
CA MET A 110 -3.20 -6.99 -2.37
C MET A 110 -4.63 -6.57 -2.69
N VAL A 111 -5.11 -5.54 -2.01
CA VAL A 111 -6.41 -4.90 -2.28
C VAL A 111 -6.14 -3.49 -2.74
N GLY A 112 -6.23 -3.23 -4.05
CA GLY A 112 -5.93 -1.94 -4.65
C GLY A 112 -7.17 -1.17 -5.08
N SER A 113 -7.28 0.10 -4.69
CA SER A 113 -8.39 0.96 -5.07
C SER A 113 -7.96 2.04 -6.07
N SER A 114 -8.67 2.20 -7.19
CA SER A 114 -8.39 3.21 -8.22
C SER A 114 -6.93 3.14 -8.71
N MET A 115 -6.13 4.18 -8.55
CA MET A 115 -4.68 4.20 -8.81
C MET A 115 -3.95 3.06 -8.05
N GLY A 116 -4.34 2.77 -6.82
CA GLY A 116 -3.81 1.65 -6.04
C GLY A 116 -4.04 0.29 -6.70
N GLY A 117 -5.10 0.15 -7.50
CA GLY A 117 -5.32 -1.03 -8.34
C GLY A 117 -4.25 -1.19 -9.42
N TRP A 118 -3.86 -0.10 -10.08
CA TRP A 118 -2.75 -0.12 -11.04
C TRP A 118 -1.42 -0.45 -10.37
N ILE A 119 -1.14 0.18 -9.23
CA ILE A 119 0.05 -0.10 -8.44
C ILE A 119 0.08 -1.59 -8.05
N SER A 120 -1.05 -2.15 -7.58
CA SER A 120 -1.14 -3.56 -7.19
C SER A 120 -0.88 -4.52 -8.35
N LEU A 121 -1.37 -4.23 -9.55
CA LEU A 121 -1.07 -5.02 -10.76
C LEU A 121 0.42 -5.04 -11.08
N LYS A 122 1.08 -3.87 -11.01
CA LYS A 122 2.53 -3.78 -11.23
C LYS A 122 3.29 -4.56 -10.16
N MET A 123 2.93 -4.40 -8.90
CA MET A 123 3.59 -5.10 -7.79
C MET A 123 3.43 -6.63 -7.89
N ALA A 124 2.26 -7.12 -8.30
CA ALA A 124 2.04 -8.54 -8.49
C ALA A 124 2.93 -9.13 -9.61
N ASN A 125 3.13 -8.38 -10.68
CA ASN A 125 4.04 -8.78 -11.75
C ASN A 125 5.52 -8.79 -11.32
N GLU A 126 5.90 -7.92 -10.39
CA GLU A 126 7.29 -7.80 -9.91
C GLU A 126 7.59 -8.70 -8.69
N ASN A 127 6.55 -9.18 -8.00
CA ASN A 127 6.70 -10.00 -6.79
C ASN A 127 5.80 -11.27 -6.84
N PRO A 128 5.89 -12.09 -7.91
CA PRO A 128 4.98 -13.23 -8.12
C PRO A 128 5.09 -14.32 -7.04
N ASP A 129 6.24 -14.43 -6.40
CA ASP A 129 6.48 -15.43 -5.34
C ASP A 129 5.81 -15.07 -4.02
N VAL A 130 5.51 -13.79 -3.80
CA VAL A 130 4.95 -13.27 -2.54
C VAL A 130 3.48 -12.89 -2.69
N ILE A 131 3.10 -12.28 -3.82
CA ILE A 131 1.73 -11.83 -4.05
C ILE A 131 0.90 -12.97 -4.64
N CYS A 132 0.07 -13.59 -3.79
CA CYS A 132 -0.74 -14.75 -4.15
C CYS A 132 -2.17 -14.40 -4.61
N GLY A 133 -2.58 -13.13 -4.56
CA GLY A 133 -3.90 -12.70 -5.00
C GLY A 133 -4.06 -11.19 -5.10
N LEU A 134 -5.03 -10.76 -5.93
CA LEU A 134 -5.40 -9.37 -6.14
C LEU A 134 -6.90 -9.17 -6.00
N VAL A 135 -7.29 -8.10 -5.32
CA VAL A 135 -8.66 -7.57 -5.31
C VAL A 135 -8.60 -6.13 -5.83
N LEU A 136 -9.23 -5.86 -6.96
CA LEU A 136 -9.16 -4.58 -7.64
C LEU A 136 -10.51 -3.85 -7.53
N LEU A 137 -10.50 -2.70 -6.84
CA LEU A 137 -11.67 -1.86 -6.61
C LEU A 137 -11.63 -0.68 -7.57
N ALA A 138 -12.38 -0.77 -8.68
CA ALA A 138 -12.41 0.23 -9.75
C ALA A 138 -10.98 0.68 -10.17
N PRO A 139 -10.13 -0.23 -10.68
CA PRO A 139 -8.73 0.07 -10.95
C PRO A 139 -8.60 1.09 -12.09
N ALA A 140 -7.81 2.14 -11.86
CA ALA A 140 -7.51 3.17 -12.85
C ALA A 140 -6.17 2.87 -13.54
N VAL A 141 -6.17 1.90 -14.44
CA VAL A 141 -4.96 1.47 -15.16
C VAL A 141 -4.61 2.46 -16.27
N ASN A 142 -3.34 2.88 -16.33
CA ASN A 142 -2.81 3.81 -17.36
C ASN A 142 -3.57 5.14 -17.47
N PHE A 143 -4.25 5.58 -16.42
CA PHE A 143 -5.12 6.77 -16.48
C PHE A 143 -4.36 8.09 -16.75
N LEU A 144 -3.05 8.10 -16.60
CA LEU A 144 -2.21 9.26 -16.90
C LEU A 144 -1.89 9.39 -18.40
N ARG A 145 -1.90 8.28 -19.14
CA ARG A 145 -1.52 8.23 -20.54
C ARG A 145 -2.32 9.18 -21.45
N PRO A 146 -3.67 9.23 -21.37
CA PRO A 146 -4.45 10.13 -22.22
C PRO A 146 -4.20 11.63 -22.00
N LYS A 147 -3.63 12.00 -20.86
CA LYS A 147 -3.32 13.40 -20.53
C LYS A 147 -1.97 13.87 -21.06
N TYR A 148 -1.07 12.96 -21.37
CA TYR A 148 0.29 13.30 -21.83
C TYR A 148 0.46 13.12 -23.34
N ASP A 149 -0.37 12.34 -24.02
CA ASP A 149 -0.30 12.15 -25.47
C ASP A 149 -0.85 13.36 -26.26
N HIS A 150 -1.31 14.42 -25.57
CA HIS A 150 -1.84 15.66 -26.14
C HIS A 150 -1.02 16.91 -25.76
N TRP A 151 0.21 16.76 -25.23
CA TRP A 151 1.09 17.86 -24.91
C TRP A 151 2.38 17.77 -25.71
#